data_e81ed46361a2560dbaf7ef02b948ae44
#
_entry.id   e81ed46361a2560dbaf7ef02b948ae44
#
_cell.length_a   1.000
_cell.length_b   1.000
_cell.length_c   1.000
_cell.angle_alpha   90.00
_cell.angle_beta   90.00
_cell.angle_gamma   90.00
#
_symmetry.space_group_name_H-M   'P 1'
#
loop_
_entity.id
_entity.type
_entity.pdbx_description
1 polymer ?
#
loop_
_entity_poly.entity_id
_entity_poly.type
_entity_poly.pdbx_seq_one_letter_code
_entity_poly.pdbx_strand_id
1 'polypeptide(L)'
;METNCELSESRATSKLIAIIDDDEAMQDSLRDLMEAAGLVARCFGSAEEFLASGLHRQAACLITDILMPKMSGLQLQTRLKDEECDIPIIFITAHGDAEMRIRAMREGAVEFLAKPFDHHLLLKTVRAAIDM
;
A
#
# COMPACT_ATOMS: atom_id res chain seq x y z
N MET A 1 -27.76 5.79 2.66
CA MET A 1 -27.54 5.47 3.47
C MET A 1 -26.24 5.68 3.98
N GLU A 2 -25.98 5.50 4.91
CA GLU A 2 -24.82 5.78 5.55
C GLU A 2 -23.74 4.89 5.15
N THR A 3 -23.87 4.28 4.05
CA THR A 3 -22.86 3.35 3.59
C THR A 3 -21.50 3.98 3.45
N ASN A 4 -21.44 5.20 2.91
CA ASN A 4 -20.15 5.86 2.75
C ASN A 4 -19.50 6.15 4.07
N CYS A 5 -20.28 6.56 5.04
CA CYS A 5 -19.77 6.85 6.34
C CYS A 5 -19.21 5.60 7.00
N GLU A 6 -19.92 4.50 6.84
CA GLU A 6 -19.48 3.24 7.39
C GLU A 6 -18.17 2.77 6.76
N LEU A 7 -18.03 2.95 5.45
CA LEU A 7 -16.80 2.55 4.78
C LEU A 7 -15.61 3.36 5.27
N SER A 8 -15.79 4.65 5.47
CA SER A 8 -14.74 5.49 6.00
C SER A 8 -14.35 5.06 7.40
N GLU A 9 -15.32 4.74 8.22
CA GLU A 9 -15.04 4.27 9.56
C GLU A 9 -14.33 2.93 9.54
N SER A 10 -14.75 2.03 8.65
CA SER A 10 -14.09 0.74 8.52
C SER A 10 -12.63 0.90 8.16
N ARG A 11 -12.33 1.78 7.21
CA ARG A 11 -10.96 2.01 6.83
C ARG A 11 -10.15 2.54 8.01
N ALA A 12 -10.70 3.51 8.72
CA ALA A 12 -10.00 4.13 9.83
C ALA A 12 -9.75 3.15 10.97
N THR A 13 -10.65 2.20 11.19
CA THR A 13 -10.55 1.30 12.34
C THR A 13 -10.06 -0.09 12.00
N SER A 14 -10.07 -0.47 10.72
CA SER A 14 -9.76 -1.85 10.33
C SER A 14 -8.30 -2.23 10.58
N LYS A 15 -7.41 -1.27 10.47
CA LYS A 15 -5.96 -1.53 10.59
C LYS A 15 -5.52 -2.62 9.63
N LEU A 16 -6.20 -2.75 8.50
CA LEU A 16 -5.87 -3.71 7.46
C LEU A 16 -4.86 -3.09 6.51
N ILE A 17 -3.73 -3.76 6.35
CA ILE A 17 -2.68 -3.31 5.46
C ILE A 17 -2.66 -4.22 4.25
N ALA A 18 -2.79 -3.65 3.06
CA ALA A 18 -2.67 -4.42 1.83
C ALA A 18 -1.23 -4.37 1.36
N ILE A 19 -0.70 -5.51 0.93
CA ILE A 19 0.68 -5.63 0.49
C ILE A 19 0.68 -6.23 -0.90
N ILE A 20 1.32 -5.56 -1.85
CA ILE A 20 1.45 -6.06 -3.21
C ILE A 20 2.93 -6.17 -3.56
N ASP A 21 3.36 -7.38 -3.88
CA ASP A 21 4.72 -7.64 -4.35
C ASP A 21 4.68 -8.95 -5.08
N ASP A 22 5.36 -9.04 -6.22
CA ASP A 22 5.37 -10.29 -6.98
C ASP A 22 6.36 -11.30 -6.42
N ASP A 23 7.11 -10.94 -5.39
CA ASP A 23 8.05 -11.83 -4.70
C ASP A 23 7.39 -12.33 -3.41
N GLU A 24 7.11 -13.63 -3.35
CA GLU A 24 6.45 -14.21 -2.18
C GLU A 24 7.25 -14.06 -0.90
N ALA A 25 8.57 -14.13 -0.99
CA ALA A 25 9.40 -13.97 0.19
C ALA A 25 9.24 -12.58 0.78
N MET A 26 9.13 -11.57 -0.08
CA MET A 26 8.91 -10.21 0.38
C MET A 26 7.50 -10.07 0.97
N GLN A 27 6.50 -10.70 0.35
CA GLN A 27 5.15 -10.70 0.91
C GLN A 27 5.14 -11.25 2.33
N ASP A 28 5.79 -12.40 2.52
CA ASP A 28 5.84 -13.04 3.83
C ASP A 28 6.54 -12.17 4.86
N SER A 29 7.65 -11.58 4.46
CA SER A 29 8.42 -10.72 5.35
C SER A 29 7.62 -9.50 5.79
N LEU A 30 6.96 -8.85 4.84
CA LEU A 30 6.15 -7.68 5.16
C LEU A 30 4.93 -8.04 6.00
N ARG A 31 4.28 -9.16 5.67
CA ARG A 31 3.14 -9.60 6.44
C ARG A 31 3.53 -9.89 7.89
N ASP A 32 4.65 -10.61 8.09
CA ASP A 32 5.10 -10.93 9.43
C ASP A 32 5.40 -9.66 10.22
N LEU A 33 6.01 -8.69 9.57
CA LEU A 33 6.32 -7.42 10.22
C LEU A 33 5.05 -6.69 10.66
N MET A 34 4.03 -6.66 9.80
CA MET A 34 2.77 -6.00 10.14
C MET A 34 2.06 -6.73 11.26
N GLU A 35 2.02 -8.06 11.21
CA GLU A 35 1.35 -8.85 12.24
C GLU A 35 2.04 -8.73 13.58
N ALA A 36 3.36 -8.67 13.59
CA ALA A 36 4.10 -8.47 14.82
C ALA A 36 3.77 -7.12 15.46
N ALA A 37 3.33 -6.17 14.66
CA ALA A 37 2.96 -4.85 15.15
C ALA A 37 1.47 -4.75 15.51
N GLY A 38 0.74 -5.86 15.46
CA GLY A 38 -0.68 -5.88 15.80
C GLY A 38 -1.61 -5.48 14.67
N LEU A 39 -1.10 -5.47 13.45
CA LEU A 39 -1.89 -5.09 12.28
C LEU A 39 -2.28 -6.33 11.48
N VAL A 40 -3.37 -6.24 10.73
CA VAL A 40 -3.81 -7.32 9.85
C VAL A 40 -3.26 -7.05 8.46
N ALA A 41 -2.66 -8.04 7.84
CA ALA A 41 -2.07 -7.86 6.52
C ALA A 41 -2.65 -8.86 5.52
N ARG A 42 -2.88 -8.40 4.30
CA ARG A 42 -3.32 -9.25 3.19
C ARG A 42 -2.39 -9.01 2.03
N CYS A 43 -1.87 -10.10 1.47
CA CYS A 43 -0.86 -10.03 0.42
C CYS A 43 -1.43 -10.39 -0.93
N PHE A 44 -0.93 -9.73 -1.96
CA PHE A 44 -1.32 -9.95 -3.35
C PHE A 44 -0.07 -9.99 -4.22
N GLY A 45 -0.09 -10.83 -5.23
CA GLY A 45 1.04 -10.97 -6.14
C GLY A 45 1.04 -9.96 -7.27
N SER A 46 -0.06 -9.23 -7.45
CA SER A 46 -0.16 -8.26 -8.53
C SER A 46 -1.18 -7.19 -8.19
N ALA A 47 -1.08 -6.06 -8.89
CA ALA A 47 -2.05 -4.99 -8.73
C ALA A 47 -3.43 -5.43 -9.19
N GLU A 48 -3.49 -6.26 -10.22
CA GLU A 48 -4.76 -6.77 -10.70
C GLU A 48 -5.49 -7.60 -9.66
N GLU A 49 -4.75 -8.47 -8.95
CA GLU A 49 -5.35 -9.27 -7.88
C GLU A 49 -5.91 -8.38 -6.78
N PHE A 50 -5.13 -7.36 -6.41
CA PHE A 50 -5.55 -6.44 -5.37
C PHE A 50 -6.85 -5.74 -5.76
N LEU A 51 -6.90 -5.21 -6.98
CA LEU A 51 -8.10 -4.50 -7.43
C LEU A 51 -9.30 -5.44 -7.52
N ALA A 52 -9.08 -6.66 -8.00
CA ALA A 52 -10.16 -7.63 -8.12
C ALA A 52 -10.74 -8.03 -6.76
N SER A 53 -9.92 -7.97 -5.71
CA SER A 53 -10.37 -8.32 -4.36
C SER A 53 -11.35 -7.30 -3.78
N GLY A 54 -11.31 -6.07 -4.26
CA GLY A 54 -12.12 -4.99 -3.71
C GLY A 54 -11.59 -4.42 -2.40
N LEU A 55 -10.47 -4.95 -1.88
CA LEU A 55 -9.95 -4.51 -0.60
C LEU A 55 -9.38 -3.10 -0.64
N HIS A 56 -9.14 -2.55 -1.83
CA HIS A 56 -8.67 -1.17 -1.94
C HIS A 56 -9.68 -0.18 -1.35
N ARG A 57 -10.94 -0.59 -1.20
CA ARG A 57 -11.96 0.27 -0.60
C ARG A 57 -12.02 0.16 0.91
N GLN A 58 -11.31 -0.81 1.49
CA GLN A 58 -11.36 -1.06 2.93
C GLN A 58 -10.02 -0.95 3.62
N ALA A 59 -8.93 -1.19 2.91
CA ALA A 59 -7.62 -1.21 3.55
C ALA A 59 -7.25 0.17 4.06
N ALA A 60 -6.58 0.20 5.20
CA ALA A 60 -6.16 1.44 5.82
C ALA A 60 -4.89 1.98 5.17
N CYS A 61 -4.11 1.13 4.53
CA CYS A 61 -2.86 1.51 3.90
C CYS A 61 -2.46 0.46 2.88
N LEU A 62 -1.75 0.88 1.84
CA LEU A 62 -1.25 -0.02 0.81
C LEU A 62 0.26 0.10 0.75
N ILE A 63 0.95 -1.05 0.82
CA ILE A 63 2.38 -1.13 0.60
C ILE A 63 2.57 -1.88 -0.71
N THR A 64 3.23 -1.27 -1.69
CA THR A 64 3.36 -1.90 -3.00
C THR A 64 4.73 -1.63 -3.62
N ASP A 65 5.22 -2.62 -4.37
CA ASP A 65 6.38 -2.42 -5.22
C ASP A 65 5.96 -1.57 -6.42
N ILE A 66 6.91 -0.95 -7.07
CA ILE A 66 6.66 -0.18 -8.28
C ILE A 66 6.78 -1.06 -9.51
N LEU A 67 7.88 -1.83 -9.59
CA LEU A 67 8.14 -2.65 -10.78
C LEU A 67 7.52 -4.02 -10.62
N MET A 68 6.43 -4.21 -11.31
CA MET A 68 5.70 -5.48 -11.31
C MET A 68 5.25 -5.78 -12.72
N PRO A 69 5.11 -7.07 -13.08
CA PRO A 69 4.59 -7.43 -14.40
C PRO A 69 3.20 -6.83 -14.59
N LYS A 70 2.89 -6.48 -15.82
CA LYS A 70 1.60 -5.91 -16.22
C LYS A 70 1.43 -4.51 -15.62
N MET A 71 0.64 -4.36 -14.58
CA MET A 71 0.39 -3.04 -14.01
C MET A 71 1.45 -2.71 -12.97
N SER A 72 2.17 -1.62 -13.16
CA SER A 72 3.18 -1.16 -12.21
C SER A 72 2.51 -0.47 -11.01
N GLY A 73 3.30 -0.24 -9.96
CA GLY A 73 2.79 0.49 -8.80
C GLY A 73 2.36 1.90 -9.12
N LEU A 74 3.07 2.56 -10.04
CA LEU A 74 2.69 3.91 -10.45
C LEU A 74 1.39 3.91 -11.25
N GLN A 75 1.20 2.91 -12.09
CA GLN A 75 -0.06 2.77 -12.83
C GLN A 75 -1.21 2.47 -11.87
N LEU A 76 -0.96 1.65 -10.86
CA LEU A 76 -1.96 1.38 -9.83
C LEU A 76 -2.35 2.66 -9.10
N GLN A 77 -1.35 3.48 -8.74
CA GLN A 77 -1.61 4.74 -8.07
C GLN A 77 -2.54 5.62 -8.90
N THR A 78 -2.27 5.73 -10.21
CA THR A 78 -3.11 6.49 -11.10
C THR A 78 -4.53 5.92 -11.17
N ARG A 79 -4.63 4.58 -11.25
CA ARG A 79 -5.92 3.91 -11.31
C ARG A 79 -6.76 4.17 -10.07
N LEU A 80 -6.12 4.10 -8.89
CA LEU A 80 -6.83 4.35 -7.65
C LEU A 80 -7.29 5.80 -7.56
N LYS A 81 -6.46 6.71 -8.02
CA LYS A 81 -6.80 8.13 -8.02
C LYS A 81 -7.98 8.39 -8.96
N ASP A 82 -7.99 7.74 -10.12
CA ASP A 82 -9.09 7.87 -11.07
C ASP A 82 -10.41 7.34 -10.50
N GLU A 83 -10.33 6.36 -9.62
CA GLU A 83 -11.51 5.81 -8.96
C GLU A 83 -11.84 6.56 -7.68
N GLU A 84 -11.15 7.64 -7.41
CA GLU A 84 -11.37 8.47 -6.22
C GLU A 84 -11.15 7.67 -4.93
N CYS A 85 -10.21 6.74 -4.98
CA CYS A 85 -9.83 5.94 -3.83
C CYS A 85 -8.62 6.57 -3.16
N ASP A 86 -8.79 7.03 -1.93
CA ASP A 86 -7.80 7.82 -1.22
C ASP A 86 -6.91 6.98 -0.29
N ILE A 87 -6.79 5.70 -0.55
CA ILE A 87 -5.97 4.85 0.30
C ILE A 87 -4.52 5.37 0.34
N PRO A 88 -3.93 5.51 1.54
CA PRO A 88 -2.53 5.93 1.64
C PRO A 88 -1.62 4.86 1.02
N ILE A 89 -0.67 5.28 0.20
CA ILE A 89 0.22 4.37 -0.52
C ILE A 89 1.66 4.59 -0.10
N ILE A 90 2.34 3.50 0.26
CA ILE A 90 3.76 3.49 0.55
C ILE A 90 4.40 2.61 -0.51
N PHE A 91 5.34 3.16 -1.26
CA PHE A 91 6.07 2.39 -2.27
C PHE A 91 7.36 1.85 -1.69
N ILE A 92 7.67 0.59 -2.00
CA ILE A 92 8.93 -0.04 -1.64
C ILE A 92 9.46 -0.70 -2.89
N THR A 93 10.65 -0.34 -3.34
CA THR A 93 11.18 -0.92 -4.57
C THR A 93 12.69 -1.05 -4.53
N ALA A 94 13.19 -2.09 -5.20
CA ALA A 94 14.63 -2.32 -5.33
C ALA A 94 15.24 -1.48 -6.44
N HIS A 95 14.43 -1.01 -7.37
CA HIS A 95 14.91 -0.37 -8.58
C HIS A 95 14.35 1.03 -8.80
N GLY A 96 13.95 1.68 -7.74
CA GLY A 96 13.41 3.03 -7.86
C GLY A 96 14.49 4.05 -8.18
N ASP A 97 14.18 5.02 -9.00
CA ASP A 97 15.09 6.13 -9.28
C ASP A 97 14.43 7.43 -8.82
N ALA A 98 15.20 8.52 -8.98
CA ALA A 98 14.74 9.82 -8.50
C ALA A 98 13.47 10.28 -9.21
N GLU A 99 13.34 9.98 -10.49
CA GLU A 99 12.15 10.39 -11.23
C GLU A 99 10.91 9.66 -10.76
N MET A 100 11.04 8.36 -10.50
CA MET A 100 9.92 7.58 -9.98
C MET A 100 9.48 8.10 -8.62
N ARG A 101 10.46 8.42 -7.77
CA ARG A 101 10.16 8.95 -6.44
C ARG A 101 9.43 10.27 -6.54
N ILE A 102 9.92 11.18 -7.36
CA ILE A 102 9.30 12.48 -7.53
C ILE A 102 7.87 12.33 -8.03
N ARG A 103 7.69 11.46 -9.02
CA ARG A 103 6.36 11.22 -9.58
C ARG A 103 5.41 10.64 -8.55
N ALA A 104 5.86 9.62 -7.81
CA ALA A 104 5.03 8.97 -6.80
C ALA A 104 4.60 9.97 -5.73
N MET A 105 5.54 10.76 -5.24
CA MET A 105 5.25 11.72 -4.18
C MET A 105 4.36 12.85 -4.67
N ARG A 106 4.57 13.29 -5.91
CA ARG A 106 3.73 14.33 -6.51
C ARG A 106 2.28 13.88 -6.63
N GLU A 107 2.09 12.57 -6.92
CA GLU A 107 0.74 12.03 -7.08
C GLU A 107 0.12 11.63 -5.74
N GLY A 108 0.79 11.90 -4.64
CA GLY A 108 0.17 11.74 -3.32
C GLY A 108 0.64 10.56 -2.49
N ALA A 109 1.70 9.86 -2.88
CA ALA A 109 2.21 8.75 -2.07
C ALA A 109 2.64 9.27 -0.70
N VAL A 110 2.45 8.44 0.32
CA VAL A 110 2.86 8.79 1.67
C VAL A 110 4.38 8.73 1.79
N GLU A 111 4.98 7.70 1.21
CA GLU A 111 6.42 7.53 1.26
C GLU A 111 6.91 6.63 0.15
N PHE A 112 8.21 6.70 -0.10
CA PHE A 112 8.87 5.91 -1.14
C PHE A 112 10.17 5.39 -0.54
N LEU A 113 10.25 4.09 -0.31
CA LEU A 113 11.38 3.47 0.35
C LEU A 113 12.13 2.55 -0.60
N ALA A 114 13.45 2.56 -0.51
CA ALA A 114 14.30 1.66 -1.31
C ALA A 114 14.51 0.36 -0.54
N LYS A 115 14.57 -0.77 -1.26
CA LYS A 115 14.95 -2.05 -0.67
C LYS A 115 16.46 -2.14 -0.65
N PRO A 116 17.08 -2.67 0.40
CA PRO A 116 16.45 -3.07 1.65
C PRO A 116 16.03 -1.86 2.47
N PHE A 117 14.94 -1.97 3.18
CA PHE A 117 14.39 -0.86 3.93
C PHE A 117 14.53 -1.07 5.44
N ASP A 118 14.44 0.02 6.19
CA ASP A 118 14.48 -0.03 7.64
C ASP A 118 13.10 -0.40 8.17
N HIS A 119 13.03 -1.49 8.94
CA HIS A 119 11.76 -1.99 9.47
C HIS A 119 11.08 -0.99 10.40
N HIS A 120 11.86 -0.31 11.22
CA HIS A 120 11.30 0.70 12.14
C HIS A 120 10.71 1.87 11.37
N LEU A 121 11.42 2.30 10.32
CA LEU A 121 10.93 3.41 9.51
C LEU A 121 9.64 3.02 8.80
N LEU A 122 9.58 1.81 8.27
CA LEU A 122 8.36 1.36 7.59
C LEU A 122 7.19 1.31 8.56
N LEU A 123 7.37 0.73 9.75
CA LEU A 123 6.29 0.66 10.73
C LEU A 123 5.85 2.05 11.17
N LYS A 124 6.80 2.95 11.38
CA LYS A 124 6.47 4.32 11.76
C LYS A 124 5.64 4.98 10.66
N THR A 125 6.04 4.77 9.41
CA THR A 125 5.34 5.35 8.27
C THR A 125 3.92 4.78 8.15
N VAL A 126 3.77 3.47 8.33
CA VAL A 126 2.46 2.82 8.27
C VAL A 126 1.56 3.38 9.38
N ARG A 127 2.06 3.46 10.60
CA ARG A 127 1.24 3.95 11.71
C ARG A 127 0.81 5.40 11.48
N ALA A 128 1.71 6.23 10.96
CA ALA A 128 1.34 7.60 10.64
C ALA A 128 0.27 7.65 9.57
N ALA A 129 0.35 6.75 8.58
CA ALA A 129 -0.61 6.72 7.48
C ALA A 129 -2.00 6.30 7.96
N ILE A 130 -2.08 5.31 8.84
CA ILE A 130 -3.39 4.81 9.27
C ILE A 130 -4.02 5.70 10.34
N ASP A 131 -3.24 6.60 10.93
CA ASP A 131 -3.78 7.53 11.91
C ASP A 131 -4.22 8.84 11.29
N MET A 132 -4.07 8.99 9.98
CA MET A 132 -4.48 10.22 9.30
C MET A 132 -5.98 10.34 9.12
#